data_f0ca59fa2e91f9371b6c054ccaf55a80
#
_entry.id   f0ca59fa2e91f9371b6c054ccaf55a80
#
_cell.length_a   1.000
_cell.length_b   1.000
_cell.length_c   1.000
_cell.angle_alpha   90.00
_cell.angle_beta   90.00
_cell.angle_gamma   90.00
#
_symmetry.space_group_name_H-M   'P 1'
#
loop_
_entity.id
_entity.type
_entity.pdbx_description
1 polymer ?
#
loop_
_entity_poly.entity_id
_entity_poly.type
_entity_poly.pdbx_seq_one_letter_code
_entity_poly.pdbx_strand_id
1 'polypeptide(L)'
;MMFKQLAPTFIGIAIFIAAIIFFSSIYIVDETKQVFVTRFGEIVREPINAPGTTDQAGHYFRFPFISKVHEFEKRYLEWDGDPNEVTTKDKRFIHIDTYARWRIMDAKIFYKNLQDEYSAKLRLSEILDSAVRNVVAANNLVEVIRSHERESIVADDQVLDDQSQLESFKQGRSMLTQLVMEAANKNLPQLGIKLLDFRFKRINYHQDVQKTIFDRMISERSRISMRFRSEGAGEAAKILGTQQRELKEITSKAYLEKQQIMGEADAKAVAIYAEAFDQSVEAREFYEFLKTMEIYETTLSKEDTLIFSTDSDFFRYLKRSAPTKE
;
A
#
# COMPACT_ATOMS: atom_id res chain seq x y z
N MET A 1 85.48 52.01 -11.48
CA MET A 1 85.16 51.31 -10.23
C MET A 1 83.71 50.94 -10.09
N MET A 2 82.77 51.48 -10.86
CA MET A 2 81.31 51.25 -10.77
C MET A 2 80.85 49.83 -11.24
N PHE A 3 81.50 49.19 -12.17
CA PHE A 3 81.16 47.89 -12.71
C PHE A 3 81.37 46.70 -11.73
N LYS A 4 82.26 46.81 -10.74
CA LYS A 4 82.62 45.75 -9.79
C LYS A 4 81.58 45.63 -8.65
N GLN A 5 80.79 46.68 -8.33
CA GLN A 5 79.76 46.63 -7.32
C GLN A 5 78.37 46.22 -7.85
N LEU A 6 78.15 46.26 -9.16
CA LEU A 6 76.91 45.81 -9.81
C LEU A 6 76.83 44.26 -9.97
N ALA A 7 77.96 43.58 -10.00
CA ALA A 7 77.96 42.11 -10.15
C ALA A 7 77.30 41.34 -9.02
N PRO A 8 77.46 41.65 -7.71
CA PRO A 8 76.77 40.93 -6.60
C PRO A 8 75.27 41.21 -6.54
N THR A 9 74.87 42.40 -6.95
CA THR A 9 73.43 42.74 -7.03
C THR A 9 72.70 41.99 -8.13
N PHE A 10 73.33 41.89 -9.31
CA PHE A 10 72.79 41.06 -10.43
C PHE A 10 72.72 39.57 -10.06
N ILE A 11 73.75 39.03 -9.37
CA ILE A 11 73.75 37.66 -8.88
C ILE A 11 72.58 37.43 -7.84
N GLY A 12 72.39 38.37 -6.90
CA GLY A 12 71.33 38.30 -5.97
C GLY A 12 69.94 38.29 -6.61
N ILE A 13 69.73 39.17 -7.61
CA ILE A 13 68.49 39.21 -8.39
C ILE A 13 68.29 37.90 -9.19
N ALA A 14 69.34 37.36 -9.80
CA ALA A 14 69.29 36.11 -10.55
C ALA A 14 68.96 34.91 -9.65
N ILE A 15 69.52 34.81 -8.45
CA ILE A 15 69.18 33.78 -7.44
C ILE A 15 67.75 33.95 -6.97
N PHE A 16 67.27 35.15 -6.73
CA PHE A 16 65.90 35.44 -6.34
C PHE A 16 64.89 35.00 -7.42
N ILE A 17 65.16 35.35 -8.69
CA ILE A 17 64.33 34.90 -9.83
C ILE A 17 64.37 33.37 -9.95
N ALA A 18 65.53 32.75 -9.81
CA ALA A 18 65.66 31.28 -9.87
C ALA A 18 64.89 30.61 -8.73
N ALA A 19 64.88 31.17 -7.52
CA ALA A 19 64.09 30.68 -6.40
C ALA A 19 62.60 30.82 -6.68
N ILE A 20 62.12 31.95 -7.23
CA ILE A 20 60.72 32.13 -7.61
C ILE A 20 60.33 31.07 -8.68
N ILE A 21 61.11 30.84 -9.68
CA ILE A 21 60.89 29.87 -10.73
C ILE A 21 60.84 28.44 -10.13
N PHE A 22 61.77 28.14 -9.22
CA PHE A 22 61.80 26.81 -8.55
C PHE A 22 60.56 26.58 -7.69
N PHE A 23 60.15 27.52 -6.84
CA PHE A 23 58.93 27.36 -6.04
C PHE A 23 57.65 27.36 -6.88
N SER A 24 57.58 28.09 -7.99
CA SER A 24 56.49 28.08 -8.96
C SER A 24 56.41 26.78 -9.79
N SER A 25 57.48 26.01 -9.79
CA SER A 25 57.60 24.73 -10.55
C SER A 25 56.97 23.57 -9.81
N ILE A 26 56.79 23.68 -8.50
CA ILE A 26 56.26 22.60 -7.66
C ILE A 26 54.76 22.69 -7.62
N TYR A 27 54.07 21.54 -7.79
CA TYR A 27 52.64 21.36 -7.49
C TYR A 27 52.41 20.08 -6.72
N ILE A 28 51.31 20.05 -5.96
CA ILE A 28 50.94 18.94 -5.09
C ILE A 28 49.76 18.23 -5.70
N VAL A 29 49.79 16.92 -5.77
CA VAL A 29 48.68 16.06 -6.17
C VAL A 29 48.09 15.43 -4.92
N ASP A 30 46.85 15.81 -4.60
CA ASP A 30 46.08 15.24 -3.52
C ASP A 30 45.57 13.86 -3.89
N GLU A 31 45.44 12.93 -2.92
CA GLU A 31 44.94 11.57 -3.15
C GLU A 31 43.48 11.56 -3.68
N THR A 32 42.71 12.59 -3.37
CA THR A 32 41.33 12.73 -3.83
C THR A 32 41.20 13.20 -5.27
N LYS A 33 42.29 13.69 -5.86
CA LYS A 33 42.32 14.27 -7.19
C LYS A 33 43.16 13.47 -8.15
N GLN A 34 42.77 13.49 -9.40
CA GLN A 34 43.58 13.05 -10.54
C GLN A 34 44.05 14.27 -11.32
N VAL A 35 45.28 14.26 -11.74
CA VAL A 35 45.93 15.45 -12.32
C VAL A 35 46.66 15.08 -13.62
N PHE A 36 46.51 15.94 -14.62
CA PHE A 36 47.38 15.88 -15.78
C PHE A 36 47.88 17.29 -16.15
N VAL A 37 48.95 17.33 -16.93
CA VAL A 37 49.65 18.55 -17.31
C VAL A 37 49.56 18.76 -18.81
N THR A 38 49.12 19.95 -19.23
CA THR A 38 49.17 20.40 -20.61
C THR A 38 50.29 21.39 -20.82
N ARG A 39 50.91 21.34 -22.01
CA ARG A 39 51.90 22.32 -22.47
C ARG A 39 51.44 22.86 -23.81
N PHE A 40 51.22 24.17 -23.90
CA PHE A 40 50.67 24.82 -25.09
C PHE A 40 49.34 24.17 -25.59
N GLY A 41 48.54 23.59 -24.67
CA GLY A 41 47.29 22.92 -25.01
C GLY A 41 47.43 21.41 -25.30
N GLU A 42 48.65 20.90 -25.48
CA GLU A 42 48.90 19.48 -25.67
C GLU A 42 49.13 18.75 -24.35
N ILE A 43 48.57 17.54 -24.20
CA ILE A 43 48.75 16.71 -23.01
C ILE A 43 50.11 16.04 -23.07
N VAL A 44 50.97 16.42 -22.14
CA VAL A 44 52.39 15.97 -22.15
C VAL A 44 52.64 14.72 -21.35
N ARG A 45 51.79 14.43 -20.35
CA ARG A 45 51.96 13.29 -19.45
C ARG A 45 50.62 12.58 -19.23
N GLU A 46 50.69 11.26 -19.03
CA GLU A 46 49.53 10.47 -18.60
C GLU A 46 48.99 11.01 -17.26
N PRO A 47 47.68 10.86 -17.00
CA PRO A 47 47.08 11.31 -15.76
C PRO A 47 47.76 10.68 -14.53
N ILE A 48 48.14 11.52 -13.57
CA ILE A 48 48.72 11.11 -12.31
C ILE A 48 47.56 10.85 -11.36
N ASN A 49 47.66 9.80 -10.54
CA ASN A 49 46.67 9.40 -9.55
C ASN A 49 45.30 9.06 -10.18
N ALA A 50 45.31 8.39 -11.35
CA ALA A 50 44.07 7.95 -12.00
C ALA A 50 43.33 6.90 -11.14
N PRO A 51 42.01 6.74 -11.33
CA PRO A 51 41.27 5.71 -10.62
C PRO A 51 41.82 4.30 -10.86
N GLY A 52 42.14 3.59 -9.77
CA GLY A 52 42.77 2.26 -9.82
C GLY A 52 44.29 2.28 -9.66
N THR A 53 44.89 3.46 -9.60
CA THR A 53 46.29 3.60 -9.21
C THR A 53 46.42 4.00 -7.74
N THR A 54 47.41 3.46 -7.05
CA THR A 54 47.73 3.76 -5.65
C THR A 54 49.09 4.43 -5.56
N ASP A 55 49.30 5.22 -4.50
CA ASP A 55 50.59 5.82 -4.13
C ASP A 55 51.19 6.79 -5.17
N GLN A 56 50.34 7.47 -5.94
CA GLN A 56 50.77 8.52 -6.89
C GLN A 56 50.46 9.95 -6.38
N ALA A 57 49.98 10.09 -5.19
CA ALA A 57 49.84 11.39 -4.55
C ALA A 57 51.20 11.91 -4.09
N GLY A 58 51.43 13.25 -4.15
CA GLY A 58 52.66 13.83 -3.70
C GLY A 58 53.10 15.07 -4.46
N HIS A 59 54.39 15.35 -4.38
CA HIS A 59 54.99 16.54 -4.99
C HIS A 59 55.52 16.24 -6.39
N TYR A 60 55.15 17.07 -7.34
CA TYR A 60 55.52 16.96 -8.73
C TYR A 60 56.08 18.28 -9.25
N PHE A 61 56.88 18.20 -10.34
CA PHE A 61 57.45 19.37 -11.00
C PHE A 61 56.78 19.65 -12.35
N ARG A 62 56.52 20.92 -12.63
CA ARG A 62 56.05 21.43 -13.92
C ARG A 62 56.95 22.55 -14.40
N PHE A 63 56.96 22.82 -15.70
CA PHE A 63 57.61 24.03 -16.23
C PHE A 63 56.70 25.23 -15.99
N PRO A 64 57.09 26.18 -15.15
CA PRO A 64 56.28 27.39 -14.88
C PRO A 64 56.08 28.17 -16.18
N PHE A 65 54.98 28.91 -16.29
CA PHE A 65 54.55 29.72 -17.42
C PHE A 65 54.15 28.97 -18.70
N ILE A 66 54.65 27.77 -18.94
CA ILE A 66 54.42 27.01 -20.17
C ILE A 66 53.42 25.88 -19.92
N SER A 67 53.44 25.30 -18.73
CA SER A 67 52.60 24.15 -18.38
C SER A 67 51.44 24.53 -17.49
N LYS A 68 50.22 24.09 -17.84
CA LYS A 68 49.00 24.20 -17.00
C LYS A 68 48.68 22.85 -16.38
N VAL A 69 48.34 22.88 -15.10
CA VAL A 69 47.90 21.70 -14.35
C VAL A 69 46.36 21.72 -14.34
N HIS A 70 45.78 20.59 -14.70
CA HIS A 70 44.35 20.36 -14.67
C HIS A 70 44.05 19.31 -13.62
N GLU A 71 43.19 19.65 -12.68
CA GLU A 71 42.79 18.79 -11.55
C GLU A 71 41.36 18.38 -11.71
N PHE A 72 41.06 17.09 -11.52
CA PHE A 72 39.72 16.53 -11.52
C PHE A 72 39.54 15.63 -10.32
N GLU A 73 38.29 15.54 -9.84
CA GLU A 73 37.92 14.64 -8.74
C GLU A 73 38.18 13.17 -9.15
N LYS A 74 38.89 12.42 -8.29
CA LYS A 74 39.12 10.96 -8.41
C LYS A 74 37.95 10.19 -7.80
N ARG A 75 37.28 10.79 -6.79
CA ARG A 75 36.14 10.21 -6.10
C ARG A 75 34.94 10.17 -7.04
N TYR A 76 33.87 9.49 -6.61
CA TYR A 76 32.62 9.52 -7.34
C TYR A 76 31.86 10.83 -7.09
N LEU A 77 31.25 11.31 -8.16
CA LEU A 77 30.46 12.52 -8.22
C LEU A 77 28.98 12.15 -8.31
N GLU A 78 28.15 13.06 -7.83
CA GLU A 78 26.70 12.93 -7.96
C GLU A 78 26.17 13.64 -9.20
N TRP A 79 25.12 13.07 -9.73
CA TRP A 79 24.28 13.71 -10.71
C TRP A 79 22.83 13.57 -10.25
N ASP A 80 22.11 14.66 -10.07
CA ASP A 80 20.70 14.74 -9.72
C ASP A 80 19.98 15.29 -10.95
N GLY A 81 19.13 14.45 -11.57
CA GLY A 81 18.41 14.83 -12.78
C GLY A 81 17.18 15.65 -12.43
N ASP A 82 16.85 16.61 -13.30
CA ASP A 82 15.59 17.34 -13.20
C ASP A 82 14.40 16.41 -13.44
N PRO A 83 13.24 16.68 -12.80
CA PRO A 83 12.02 15.92 -13.01
C PRO A 83 11.60 15.94 -14.47
N ASN A 84 11.63 14.79 -15.12
CA ASN A 84 11.25 14.65 -16.54
C ASN A 84 9.91 13.96 -16.69
N GLU A 85 9.08 14.49 -17.59
CA GLU A 85 7.84 13.84 -17.97
C GLU A 85 8.10 12.77 -19.04
N VAL A 86 7.67 11.55 -18.75
CA VAL A 86 7.83 10.40 -19.64
C VAL A 86 6.52 9.64 -19.78
N THR A 87 6.26 9.17 -20.99
CA THR A 87 5.10 8.33 -21.30
C THR A 87 5.49 6.86 -21.23
N THR A 88 4.76 6.07 -20.47
CA THR A 88 4.92 4.62 -20.38
C THR A 88 4.29 3.90 -21.57
N LYS A 89 4.57 2.59 -21.73
CA LYS A 89 3.98 1.75 -22.78
C LYS A 89 2.44 1.72 -22.75
N ASP A 90 1.87 1.75 -21.57
CA ASP A 90 0.42 1.84 -21.33
C ASP A 90 -0.14 3.27 -21.44
N LYS A 91 0.62 4.18 -22.09
CA LYS A 91 0.24 5.57 -22.41
C LYS A 91 -0.11 6.43 -21.19
N ARG A 92 0.53 6.18 -20.07
CA ARG A 92 0.40 7.00 -18.86
C ARG A 92 1.55 7.98 -18.76
N PHE A 93 1.21 9.24 -18.48
CA PHE A 93 2.20 10.30 -18.25
C PHE A 93 2.63 10.30 -16.80
N ILE A 94 3.94 10.19 -16.58
CA ILE A 94 4.54 10.18 -15.25
C ILE A 94 5.74 11.14 -15.18
N HIS A 95 5.91 11.79 -14.04
CA HIS A 95 7.11 12.54 -13.71
C HIS A 95 8.09 11.61 -12.99
N ILE A 96 9.29 11.57 -13.50
CA ILE A 96 10.36 10.72 -12.96
C ILE A 96 11.52 11.60 -12.56
N ASP A 97 11.90 11.53 -11.28
CA ASP A 97 13.16 12.07 -10.78
C ASP A 97 14.18 10.95 -10.75
N THR A 98 15.38 11.24 -11.21
CA THR A 98 16.46 10.26 -11.28
C THR A 98 17.70 10.78 -10.59
N TYR A 99 18.53 9.84 -10.13
CA TYR A 99 19.76 10.10 -9.45
C TYR A 99 20.83 9.14 -9.93
N ALA A 100 22.04 9.62 -10.11
CA ALA A 100 23.14 8.78 -10.53
C ALA A 100 24.45 9.13 -9.80
N ARG A 101 25.32 8.14 -9.70
CA ARG A 101 26.70 8.31 -9.25
C ARG A 101 27.62 7.93 -10.38
N TRP A 102 28.54 8.80 -10.67
CA TRP A 102 29.47 8.64 -11.75
C TRP A 102 30.92 8.99 -11.33
N ARG A 103 31.87 8.62 -12.13
CA ARG A 103 33.28 8.92 -11.88
C ARG A 103 34.01 9.12 -13.20
N ILE A 104 35.00 10.02 -13.17
CA ILE A 104 35.92 10.23 -14.26
C ILE A 104 36.94 9.08 -14.22
N MET A 105 36.92 8.21 -15.24
CA MET A 105 37.87 7.09 -15.34
C MET A 105 39.15 7.48 -16.07
N ASP A 106 39.02 8.32 -17.10
CA ASP A 106 40.14 8.80 -17.89
C ASP A 106 40.06 10.32 -18.04
N ALA A 107 40.89 11.03 -17.27
CA ALA A 107 40.93 12.49 -17.26
C ALA A 107 41.36 13.09 -18.61
N LYS A 108 42.14 12.38 -19.41
CA LYS A 108 42.60 12.81 -20.73
C LYS A 108 41.45 12.82 -21.74
N ILE A 109 40.70 11.74 -21.82
CA ILE A 109 39.54 11.63 -22.70
C ILE A 109 38.46 12.60 -22.24
N PHE A 110 38.24 12.68 -20.93
CA PHE A 110 37.31 13.58 -20.31
C PHE A 110 37.59 15.05 -20.69
N TYR A 111 38.81 15.51 -20.48
CA TYR A 111 39.19 16.88 -20.81
C TYR A 111 39.08 17.19 -22.31
N LYS A 112 39.46 16.24 -23.17
CA LYS A 112 39.37 16.44 -24.62
C LYS A 112 37.95 16.64 -25.11
N ASN A 113 36.99 15.92 -24.52
CA ASN A 113 35.59 15.88 -24.99
C ASN A 113 34.67 16.83 -24.21
N LEU A 114 34.89 17.02 -22.91
CA LEU A 114 33.98 17.71 -22.01
C LEU A 114 34.60 18.94 -21.33
N GLN A 115 35.92 18.95 -21.13
CA GLN A 115 36.70 20.01 -20.53
C GLN A 115 36.46 20.22 -19.02
N ASP A 116 35.22 20.29 -18.57
CA ASP A 116 34.85 20.56 -17.19
C ASP A 116 33.68 19.68 -16.69
N GLU A 117 33.45 19.72 -15.36
CA GLU A 117 32.39 18.90 -14.74
C GLU A 117 30.97 19.42 -15.08
N TYR A 118 30.81 20.70 -15.38
CA TYR A 118 29.52 21.26 -15.75
C TYR A 118 29.05 20.73 -17.12
N SER A 119 29.95 20.77 -18.11
CA SER A 119 29.71 20.16 -19.43
C SER A 119 29.45 18.67 -19.33
N ALA A 120 30.14 17.99 -18.41
CA ALA A 120 29.90 16.57 -18.14
C ALA A 120 28.51 16.29 -17.59
N LYS A 121 28.03 17.11 -16.63
CA LYS A 121 26.68 16.97 -16.08
C LYS A 121 25.61 17.20 -17.14
N LEU A 122 25.77 18.19 -18.02
CA LEU A 122 24.85 18.41 -19.14
C LEU A 122 24.80 17.21 -20.08
N ARG A 123 25.97 16.68 -20.43
CA ARG A 123 26.05 15.52 -21.34
C ARG A 123 25.51 14.24 -20.69
N LEU A 124 25.71 14.07 -19.38
CA LEU A 124 25.10 12.99 -18.61
C LEU A 124 23.57 13.10 -18.60
N SER A 125 23.03 14.32 -18.43
CA SER A 125 21.57 14.54 -18.49
C SER A 125 21.02 14.07 -19.84
N GLU A 126 21.60 14.48 -20.95
CA GLU A 126 21.15 14.07 -22.28
C GLU A 126 21.15 12.53 -22.45
N ILE A 127 22.23 11.87 -22.03
CA ILE A 127 22.39 10.41 -22.18
C ILE A 127 21.44 9.67 -21.24
N LEU A 128 21.37 10.08 -19.97
CA LEU A 128 20.53 9.41 -18.97
C LEU A 128 19.04 9.65 -19.24
N ASP A 129 18.64 10.87 -19.59
CA ASP A 129 17.23 11.19 -19.91
C ASP A 129 16.77 10.41 -21.15
N SER A 130 17.62 10.30 -22.16
CA SER A 130 17.32 9.48 -23.35
C SER A 130 17.19 7.99 -22.98
N ALA A 131 18.12 7.46 -22.16
CA ALA A 131 18.09 6.06 -21.74
C ALA A 131 16.84 5.76 -20.89
N VAL A 132 16.52 6.64 -19.92
CA VAL A 132 15.33 6.53 -19.07
C VAL A 132 14.05 6.55 -19.92
N ARG A 133 13.94 7.53 -20.82
CA ARG A 133 12.76 7.66 -21.70
C ARG A 133 12.55 6.41 -22.54
N ASN A 134 13.60 5.87 -23.14
CA ASN A 134 13.53 4.66 -23.96
C ASN A 134 13.11 3.42 -23.14
N VAL A 135 13.72 3.24 -21.97
CA VAL A 135 13.42 2.10 -21.10
C VAL A 135 11.99 2.20 -20.54
N VAL A 136 11.57 3.38 -20.09
CA VAL A 136 10.22 3.58 -19.53
C VAL A 136 9.14 3.45 -20.60
N ALA A 137 9.35 4.01 -21.79
CA ALA A 137 8.40 3.91 -22.90
C ALA A 137 8.21 2.46 -23.42
N ALA A 138 9.19 1.59 -23.20
CA ALA A 138 9.10 0.17 -23.56
C ALA A 138 8.37 -0.68 -22.52
N ASN A 139 8.13 -0.17 -21.31
CA ASN A 139 7.61 -0.91 -20.16
C ASN A 139 6.32 -0.30 -19.61
N ASN A 140 5.50 -1.14 -18.97
CA ASN A 140 4.26 -0.71 -18.33
C ASN A 140 4.59 0.01 -17.01
N LEU A 141 3.67 0.90 -16.57
CA LEU A 141 3.84 1.65 -15.32
C LEU A 141 4.08 0.74 -14.10
N VAL A 142 3.42 -0.40 -14.04
CA VAL A 142 3.56 -1.37 -12.94
C VAL A 142 5.01 -1.84 -12.80
N GLU A 143 5.71 -2.07 -13.90
CA GLU A 143 7.13 -2.49 -13.92
C GLU A 143 8.07 -1.37 -13.44
N VAL A 144 7.73 -0.12 -13.74
CA VAL A 144 8.51 1.05 -13.30
C VAL A 144 8.39 1.28 -11.79
N ILE A 145 7.22 1.00 -11.21
CA ILE A 145 6.94 1.26 -9.79
C ILE A 145 7.34 0.07 -8.90
N ARG A 146 6.99 -1.16 -9.30
CA ARG A 146 7.17 -2.35 -8.46
C ARG A 146 8.60 -2.88 -8.50
N SER A 147 9.13 -3.20 -7.32
CA SER A 147 10.45 -3.83 -7.15
C SER A 147 10.34 -5.33 -6.85
N HIS A 148 9.21 -5.77 -6.27
CA HIS A 148 8.99 -7.16 -5.85
C HIS A 148 7.56 -7.58 -6.18
N GLU A 149 7.38 -8.86 -6.42
CA GLU A 149 6.06 -9.47 -6.50
C GLU A 149 5.38 -9.34 -5.14
N ARG A 150 4.23 -8.70 -5.08
CA ARG A 150 3.39 -8.78 -3.90
C ARG A 150 2.77 -10.15 -3.91
N GLU A 151 3.02 -10.97 -2.91
CA GLU A 151 2.09 -12.03 -2.56
C GLU A 151 0.72 -11.36 -2.42
N SER A 152 -0.21 -11.74 -3.30
CA SER A 152 -1.60 -11.36 -3.13
C SER A 152 -1.99 -11.86 -1.76
N ILE A 153 -2.21 -10.97 -0.81
CA ILE A 153 -2.97 -11.29 0.39
C ILE A 153 -4.37 -11.55 -0.17
N VAL A 154 -4.60 -12.81 -0.53
CA VAL A 154 -5.89 -13.32 -0.94
C VAL A 154 -6.76 -13.32 0.30
N ALA A 155 -7.33 -12.16 0.59
CA ALA A 155 -8.52 -12.13 1.38
C ALA A 155 -9.65 -12.54 0.45
N ASP A 156 -10.02 -13.81 0.57
CA ASP A 156 -11.24 -14.42 0.02
C ASP A 156 -11.50 -14.14 -1.48
N ASP A 157 -11.42 -15.21 -2.26
CA ASP A 157 -11.41 -15.29 -3.74
C ASP A 157 -12.62 -14.69 -4.47
N GLN A 158 -13.57 -14.06 -3.78
CA GLN A 158 -14.81 -13.56 -4.37
C GLN A 158 -14.94 -12.03 -4.45
N VAL A 159 -13.94 -11.26 -4.00
CA VAL A 159 -14.09 -9.81 -3.81
C VAL A 159 -13.35 -8.96 -4.84
N LEU A 160 -12.50 -9.55 -5.63
CA LEU A 160 -11.78 -8.84 -6.67
C LEU A 160 -12.49 -9.05 -8.02
N ASP A 161 -13.50 -8.21 -8.24
CA ASP A 161 -14.10 -8.01 -9.54
C ASP A 161 -12.99 -7.74 -10.60
N ASP A 162 -13.17 -8.28 -11.76
CA ASP A 162 -12.37 -8.48 -12.98
C ASP A 162 -11.35 -7.39 -13.42
N GLN A 163 -11.16 -6.31 -12.68
CA GLN A 163 -10.25 -5.20 -13.02
C GLN A 163 -9.03 -5.05 -12.10
N SER A 164 -8.92 -5.83 -11.07
CA SER A 164 -7.74 -5.88 -10.22
C SER A 164 -6.91 -7.16 -10.39
N GLN A 165 -6.98 -7.78 -11.57
CA GLN A 165 -5.90 -8.66 -11.98
C GLN A 165 -4.63 -7.84 -11.87
N LEU A 166 -3.91 -8.06 -10.77
CA LEU A 166 -2.58 -7.50 -10.56
C LEU A 166 -1.78 -7.88 -11.79
N GLU A 167 -1.66 -6.93 -12.73
CA GLU A 167 -0.83 -7.14 -13.90
C GLU A 167 0.51 -7.71 -13.39
N SER A 168 0.78 -8.96 -13.76
CA SER A 168 2.02 -9.61 -13.39
C SER A 168 3.15 -8.80 -14.01
N PHE A 169 4.07 -8.30 -13.19
CA PHE A 169 5.25 -7.65 -13.73
C PHE A 169 6.32 -8.70 -14.06
N LYS A 170 6.99 -8.51 -15.19
CA LYS A 170 8.00 -9.46 -15.68
C LYS A 170 9.42 -9.06 -15.27
N GLN A 171 9.71 -7.79 -15.18
CA GLN A 171 11.07 -7.28 -15.02
C GLN A 171 11.28 -6.49 -13.73
N GLY A 172 10.34 -5.67 -13.32
CA GLY A 172 10.39 -4.84 -12.13
C GLY A 172 11.45 -3.72 -12.17
N ARG A 173 11.33 -2.79 -11.22
CA ARG A 173 12.17 -1.57 -11.14
C ARG A 173 13.67 -1.85 -11.09
N SER A 174 14.09 -2.93 -10.46
CA SER A 174 15.52 -3.29 -10.34
C SER A 174 16.12 -3.62 -11.69
N MET A 175 15.39 -4.38 -12.51
CA MET A 175 15.84 -4.73 -13.86
C MET A 175 15.85 -3.51 -14.78
N LEU A 176 14.84 -2.64 -14.68
CA LEU A 176 14.80 -1.39 -15.45
C LEU A 176 15.98 -0.48 -15.11
N THR A 177 16.34 -0.38 -13.83
CA THR A 177 17.56 0.35 -13.39
C THR A 177 18.79 -0.19 -14.07
N GLN A 178 18.95 -1.51 -14.15
CA GLN A 178 20.08 -2.15 -14.81
C GLN A 178 20.09 -1.89 -16.32
N LEU A 179 18.95 -1.96 -17.00
CA LEU A 179 18.82 -1.64 -18.42
C LEU A 179 19.21 -0.20 -18.73
N VAL A 180 18.81 0.77 -17.89
CA VAL A 180 19.26 2.17 -18.04
C VAL A 180 20.76 2.29 -17.88
N MET A 181 21.34 1.63 -16.86
CA MET A 181 22.81 1.63 -16.66
C MET A 181 23.55 1.03 -17.84
N GLU A 182 23.08 -0.08 -18.39
CA GLU A 182 23.69 -0.71 -19.57
C GLU A 182 23.60 0.17 -20.81
N ALA A 183 22.44 0.79 -21.04
CA ALA A 183 22.23 1.70 -22.16
C ALA A 183 23.15 2.94 -22.07
N ALA A 184 23.25 3.54 -20.88
CA ALA A 184 24.11 4.70 -20.64
C ALA A 184 25.60 4.34 -20.76
N ASN A 185 26.04 3.23 -20.17
CA ASN A 185 27.45 2.81 -20.19
C ASN A 185 27.98 2.41 -21.58
N LYS A 186 27.13 2.28 -22.60
CA LYS A 186 27.58 2.13 -23.99
C LYS A 186 28.27 3.37 -24.55
N ASN A 187 27.82 4.56 -24.14
CA ASN A 187 28.25 5.84 -24.68
C ASN A 187 29.24 6.58 -23.76
N LEU A 188 29.18 6.34 -22.45
CA LEU A 188 29.97 7.07 -21.45
C LEU A 188 31.49 6.81 -21.50
N PRO A 189 32.00 5.61 -21.86
CA PRO A 189 33.46 5.38 -21.97
C PRO A 189 34.13 6.27 -22.99
N GLN A 190 33.45 6.63 -24.09
CA GLN A 190 33.96 7.56 -25.09
C GLN A 190 34.19 8.98 -24.57
N LEU A 191 33.55 9.31 -23.44
CA LEU A 191 33.68 10.58 -22.75
C LEU A 191 34.65 10.50 -21.55
N GLY A 192 35.25 9.34 -21.31
CA GLY A 192 36.13 9.12 -20.15
C GLY A 192 35.38 8.98 -18.81
N ILE A 193 34.06 8.74 -18.85
CA ILE A 193 33.18 8.65 -17.69
C ILE A 193 32.68 7.21 -17.52
N LYS A 194 32.49 6.79 -16.27
CA LYS A 194 31.80 5.54 -15.89
C LYS A 194 30.66 5.82 -14.94
N LEU A 195 29.48 5.34 -15.28
CA LEU A 195 28.31 5.31 -14.40
C LEU A 195 28.49 4.16 -13.41
N LEU A 196 28.41 4.46 -12.11
CA LEU A 196 28.57 3.48 -11.03
C LEU A 196 27.25 2.97 -10.51
N ASP A 197 26.27 3.88 -10.39
CA ASP A 197 24.93 3.56 -9.91
C ASP A 197 23.92 4.51 -10.53
N PHE A 198 22.72 4.02 -10.73
CA PHE A 198 21.57 4.79 -11.22
C PHE A 198 20.34 4.37 -10.44
N ARG A 199 19.51 5.33 -10.02
CA ARG A 199 18.27 5.06 -9.29
C ARG A 199 17.14 5.98 -9.73
N PHE A 200 15.95 5.44 -9.80
CA PHE A 200 14.73 6.22 -9.82
C PHE A 200 14.49 6.77 -8.41
N LYS A 201 14.51 8.08 -8.21
CA LYS A 201 14.35 8.74 -6.92
C LYS A 201 12.88 8.82 -6.55
N ARG A 202 12.08 9.37 -7.46
CA ARG A 202 10.65 9.56 -7.30
C ARG A 202 9.93 9.30 -8.62
N ILE A 203 8.74 8.73 -8.52
CA ILE A 203 7.85 8.50 -9.67
C ILE A 203 6.47 8.98 -9.24
N ASN A 204 5.97 10.00 -9.89
CA ASN A 204 4.68 10.61 -9.61
C ASN A 204 3.83 10.69 -10.89
N TYR A 205 2.52 10.65 -10.74
CA TYR A 205 1.64 11.04 -11.83
C TYR A 205 1.73 12.55 -12.08
N HIS A 206 1.42 12.97 -13.32
CA HIS A 206 1.19 14.37 -13.60
C HIS A 206 0.10 14.93 -12.67
N GLN A 207 0.24 16.17 -12.21
CA GLN A 207 -0.65 16.75 -11.19
C GLN A 207 -2.13 16.72 -11.59
N ASP A 208 -2.43 16.97 -12.86
CA ASP A 208 -3.81 16.98 -13.37
C ASP A 208 -4.47 15.59 -13.31
N VAL A 209 -3.68 14.53 -13.47
CA VAL A 209 -4.14 13.15 -13.44
C VAL A 209 -4.21 12.62 -12.01
N GLN A 210 -3.34 13.09 -11.14
CA GLN A 210 -3.21 12.62 -9.76
C GLN A 210 -4.53 12.76 -8.98
N LYS A 211 -5.18 13.93 -9.07
CA LYS A 211 -6.45 14.19 -8.39
C LYS A 211 -7.53 13.22 -8.85
N THR A 212 -7.68 13.05 -10.16
CA THR A 212 -8.68 12.13 -10.75
C THR A 212 -8.45 10.69 -10.32
N ILE A 213 -7.19 10.26 -10.23
CA ILE A 213 -6.84 8.90 -9.77
C ILE A 213 -7.16 8.73 -8.28
N PHE A 214 -6.85 9.72 -7.45
CA PHE A 214 -7.19 9.68 -6.02
C PHE A 214 -8.69 9.66 -5.79
N ASP A 215 -9.46 10.49 -6.49
CA ASP A 215 -10.92 10.52 -6.39
C ASP A 215 -11.53 9.17 -6.80
N ARG A 216 -11.00 8.56 -7.86
CA ARG A 216 -11.39 7.20 -8.27
C ARG A 216 -11.07 6.16 -7.21
N MET A 217 -9.84 6.18 -6.65
CA MET A 217 -9.43 5.25 -5.57
C MET A 217 -10.30 5.41 -4.32
N ILE A 218 -10.61 6.65 -3.93
CA ILE A 218 -11.49 6.93 -2.78
C ILE A 218 -12.89 6.36 -3.05
N SER A 219 -13.44 6.61 -4.23
CA SER A 219 -14.76 6.10 -4.65
C SER A 219 -14.80 4.57 -4.65
N GLU A 220 -13.75 3.93 -5.16
CA GLU A 220 -13.63 2.47 -5.18
C GLU A 220 -13.52 1.88 -3.76
N ARG A 221 -12.70 2.46 -2.90
CA ARG A 221 -12.59 2.06 -1.49
C ARG A 221 -13.88 2.25 -0.73
N SER A 222 -14.60 3.36 -1.00
CA SER A 222 -15.91 3.61 -0.41
C SER A 222 -16.92 2.56 -0.87
N ARG A 223 -16.94 2.20 -2.14
CA ARG A 223 -17.80 1.15 -2.70
C ARG A 223 -17.54 -0.21 -2.05
N ILE A 224 -16.27 -0.60 -1.91
CA ILE A 224 -15.86 -1.84 -1.24
C ILE A 224 -16.32 -1.83 0.23
N SER A 225 -16.08 -0.73 0.94
CA SER A 225 -16.51 -0.57 2.34
C SER A 225 -18.04 -0.67 2.49
N MET A 226 -18.81 -0.02 1.60
CA MET A 226 -20.28 -0.10 1.61
C MET A 226 -20.75 -1.53 1.32
N ARG A 227 -20.11 -2.25 0.39
CA ARG A 227 -20.45 -3.65 0.11
C ARG A 227 -20.27 -4.52 1.35
N PHE A 228 -19.11 -4.51 2.00
CA PHE A 228 -18.88 -5.29 3.22
C PHE A 228 -19.83 -4.92 4.35
N ARG A 229 -20.16 -3.64 4.50
CA ARG A 229 -21.13 -3.20 5.50
C ARG A 229 -22.53 -3.71 5.18
N SER A 230 -22.93 -3.71 3.92
CA SER A 230 -24.24 -4.22 3.47
C SER A 230 -24.32 -5.75 3.62
N GLU A 231 -23.26 -6.47 3.25
CA GLU A 231 -23.16 -7.92 3.44
C GLU A 231 -23.22 -8.29 4.92
N GLY A 232 -22.47 -7.57 5.77
CA GLY A 232 -22.50 -7.77 7.22
C GLY A 232 -23.87 -7.46 7.84
N ALA A 233 -24.55 -6.41 7.40
CA ALA A 233 -25.90 -6.10 7.83
C ALA A 233 -26.91 -7.16 7.37
N GLY A 234 -26.77 -7.67 6.15
CA GLY A 234 -27.59 -8.76 5.62
C GLY A 234 -27.41 -10.06 6.40
N GLU A 235 -26.17 -10.44 6.71
CA GLU A 235 -25.89 -11.65 7.49
C GLU A 235 -26.37 -11.51 8.94
N ALA A 236 -26.20 -10.34 9.56
CA ALA A 236 -26.77 -10.06 10.88
C ALA A 236 -28.30 -10.17 10.90
N ALA A 237 -28.98 -9.61 9.90
CA ALA A 237 -30.44 -9.73 9.77
C ALA A 237 -30.90 -11.18 9.59
N LYS A 238 -30.17 -11.98 8.83
CA LYS A 238 -30.43 -13.41 8.62
C LYS A 238 -30.26 -14.21 9.92
N ILE A 239 -29.19 -13.94 10.68
CA ILE A 239 -28.98 -14.58 12.00
C ILE A 239 -30.10 -14.24 12.96
N LEU A 240 -30.48 -12.96 13.06
CA LEU A 240 -31.60 -12.52 13.90
C LEU A 240 -32.91 -13.15 13.47
N GLY A 241 -33.20 -13.23 12.17
CA GLY A 241 -34.38 -13.91 11.63
C GLY A 241 -34.42 -15.39 11.97
N THR A 242 -33.29 -16.07 11.88
CA THR A 242 -33.15 -17.49 12.26
C THR A 242 -33.38 -17.68 13.75
N GLN A 243 -32.76 -16.86 14.58
CA GLN A 243 -32.97 -16.87 16.04
C GLN A 243 -34.42 -16.68 16.42
N GLN A 244 -35.11 -15.71 15.84
CA GLN A 244 -36.54 -15.48 16.12
C GLN A 244 -37.41 -16.65 15.70
N ARG A 245 -37.12 -17.28 14.57
CA ARG A 245 -37.83 -18.47 14.10
C ARG A 245 -37.64 -19.65 15.06
N GLU A 246 -36.39 -19.95 15.43
CA GLU A 246 -36.08 -21.03 16.36
C GLU A 246 -36.72 -20.81 17.73
N LEU A 247 -36.69 -19.58 18.25
CA LEU A 247 -37.28 -19.21 19.52
C LEU A 247 -38.81 -19.40 19.48
N LYS A 248 -39.51 -19.00 18.40
CA LYS A 248 -40.93 -19.25 18.20
C LYS A 248 -41.23 -20.74 18.09
N GLU A 249 -40.42 -21.51 17.40
CA GLU A 249 -40.58 -22.95 17.27
C GLU A 249 -40.45 -23.65 18.62
N ILE A 250 -39.42 -23.33 19.42
CA ILE A 250 -39.22 -23.88 20.75
C ILE A 250 -40.40 -23.52 21.67
N THR A 251 -40.82 -22.25 21.67
CA THR A 251 -41.92 -21.76 22.50
C THR A 251 -43.23 -22.44 22.11
N SER A 252 -43.49 -22.61 20.80
CA SER A 252 -44.67 -23.30 20.31
C SER A 252 -44.71 -24.77 20.69
N LYS A 253 -43.56 -25.48 20.56
CA LYS A 253 -43.45 -26.88 20.99
C LYS A 253 -43.66 -27.03 22.48
N ALA A 254 -43.03 -26.16 23.30
CA ALA A 254 -43.22 -26.17 24.75
C ALA A 254 -44.68 -25.88 25.15
N TYR A 255 -45.34 -24.99 24.43
CA TYR A 255 -46.76 -24.70 24.66
C TYR A 255 -47.64 -25.89 24.27
N LEU A 256 -47.39 -26.54 23.15
CA LEU A 256 -48.08 -27.74 22.73
C LEU A 256 -47.94 -28.87 23.77
N GLU A 257 -46.70 -29.14 24.21
CA GLU A 257 -46.42 -30.16 25.22
C GLU A 257 -47.13 -29.84 26.57
N LYS A 258 -47.07 -28.57 26.98
CA LYS A 258 -47.82 -28.11 28.16
C LYS A 258 -49.31 -28.43 28.03
N GLN A 259 -49.93 -28.08 26.88
CA GLN A 259 -51.35 -28.30 26.66
C GLN A 259 -51.70 -29.79 26.61
N GLN A 260 -50.84 -30.63 26.03
CA GLN A 260 -51.04 -32.08 26.03
C GLN A 260 -50.96 -32.63 27.45
N ILE A 261 -49.96 -32.27 28.24
CA ILE A 261 -49.82 -32.72 29.64
C ILE A 261 -51.04 -32.28 30.47
N MET A 262 -51.48 -31.02 30.32
CA MET A 262 -52.65 -30.50 31.01
C MET A 262 -53.92 -31.27 30.58
N GLY A 263 -54.12 -31.46 29.26
CA GLY A 263 -55.27 -32.16 28.77
C GLY A 263 -55.33 -33.64 29.22
N GLU A 264 -54.17 -34.31 29.24
CA GLU A 264 -54.08 -35.67 29.77
C GLU A 264 -54.34 -35.73 31.27
N ALA A 265 -53.81 -34.75 32.03
CA ALA A 265 -54.06 -34.69 33.47
C ALA A 265 -55.54 -34.40 33.79
N ASP A 266 -56.17 -33.49 33.06
CA ASP A 266 -57.59 -33.17 33.20
C ASP A 266 -58.47 -34.36 32.84
N ALA A 267 -58.13 -35.06 31.72
CA ALA A 267 -58.85 -36.27 31.33
C ALA A 267 -58.74 -37.38 32.38
N LYS A 268 -57.53 -37.60 32.93
CA LYS A 268 -57.34 -38.54 34.05
C LYS A 268 -58.09 -38.12 35.29
N ALA A 269 -58.07 -36.86 35.64
CA ALA A 269 -58.85 -36.35 36.81
C ALA A 269 -60.33 -36.60 36.62
N VAL A 270 -60.86 -36.25 35.46
CA VAL A 270 -62.32 -36.52 35.16
C VAL A 270 -62.66 -38.00 35.19
N ALA A 271 -61.77 -38.88 34.62
CA ALA A 271 -62.00 -40.32 34.68
C ALA A 271 -61.99 -40.88 36.11
N ILE A 272 -61.05 -40.42 36.98
CA ILE A 272 -61.03 -40.81 38.41
C ILE A 272 -62.30 -40.34 39.15
N TYR A 273 -62.73 -39.13 38.93
CA TYR A 273 -63.94 -38.61 39.50
C TYR A 273 -65.15 -39.36 38.99
N ALA A 274 -65.30 -39.61 37.71
CA ALA A 274 -66.39 -40.37 37.12
C ALA A 274 -66.48 -41.78 37.71
N GLU A 275 -65.34 -42.49 37.82
CA GLU A 275 -65.30 -43.83 38.40
C GLU A 275 -65.71 -43.84 39.88
N ALA A 276 -65.28 -42.84 40.64
CA ALA A 276 -65.64 -42.72 42.05
C ALA A 276 -67.14 -42.40 42.28
N PHE A 277 -67.76 -41.67 41.37
CA PHE A 277 -69.22 -41.29 41.53
C PHE A 277 -70.17 -42.15 40.72
N ASP A 278 -69.69 -43.11 39.90
CA ASP A 278 -70.56 -44.01 39.11
C ASP A 278 -71.05 -45.24 39.86
N GLN A 279 -70.89 -45.25 41.22
CA GLN A 279 -71.30 -46.36 42.10
C GLN A 279 -72.79 -46.39 42.36
N SER A 280 -73.55 -45.30 42.23
CA SER A 280 -74.99 -45.26 42.32
C SER A 280 -75.58 -44.15 41.44
N VAL A 281 -76.88 -44.26 41.16
CA VAL A 281 -77.65 -43.26 40.38
C VAL A 281 -77.64 -41.89 41.07
N GLU A 282 -77.86 -41.86 42.39
CA GLU A 282 -77.88 -40.68 43.21
C GLU A 282 -76.50 -39.98 43.26
N ALA A 283 -75.38 -40.75 43.35
CA ALA A 283 -74.06 -40.22 43.34
C ALA A 283 -73.68 -39.61 41.96
N ARG A 284 -74.12 -40.18 40.84
CA ARG A 284 -73.95 -39.65 39.49
C ARG A 284 -74.71 -38.32 39.31
N GLU A 285 -75.98 -38.27 39.71
CA GLU A 285 -76.77 -37.05 39.64
C GLU A 285 -76.14 -35.91 40.48
N PHE A 286 -75.61 -36.23 41.65
CA PHE A 286 -74.87 -35.28 42.47
C PHE A 286 -73.60 -34.77 41.83
N TYR A 287 -72.80 -35.64 41.23
CA TYR A 287 -71.57 -35.24 40.51
C TYR A 287 -71.87 -34.37 39.29
N GLU A 288 -72.89 -34.71 38.51
CA GLU A 288 -73.35 -33.86 37.39
C GLU A 288 -73.76 -32.47 37.85
N PHE A 289 -74.44 -32.40 38.95
CA PHE A 289 -74.85 -31.14 39.57
C PHE A 289 -73.61 -30.30 40.00
N LEU A 290 -72.68 -30.86 40.76
CA LEU A 290 -71.46 -30.19 41.20
C LEU A 290 -70.69 -29.68 40.04
N LYS A 291 -70.47 -30.53 39.00
CA LYS A 291 -69.65 -30.15 37.81
C LYS A 291 -70.35 -29.03 37.00
N THR A 292 -71.67 -29.09 36.93
CA THR A 292 -72.44 -28.02 36.27
C THR A 292 -72.28 -26.69 36.99
N MET A 293 -72.34 -26.70 38.35
CA MET A 293 -72.15 -25.47 39.14
C MET A 293 -70.69 -24.94 38.99
N GLU A 294 -69.69 -25.80 39.00
CA GLU A 294 -68.27 -25.42 38.78
C GLU A 294 -68.04 -24.81 37.39
N ILE A 295 -68.71 -25.37 36.38
CA ILE A 295 -68.62 -24.82 35.00
C ILE A 295 -69.30 -23.43 34.98
N TYR A 296 -70.41 -23.26 35.66
CA TYR A 296 -71.04 -21.94 35.72
C TYR A 296 -70.19 -20.91 36.45
N GLU A 297 -69.50 -21.29 37.53
CA GLU A 297 -68.60 -20.40 38.26
C GLU A 297 -67.38 -20.01 37.41
N THR A 298 -66.80 -20.93 36.67
CA THR A 298 -65.55 -20.72 35.91
C THR A 298 -65.75 -20.10 34.51
N THR A 299 -66.90 -20.36 33.88
CA THR A 299 -67.23 -19.92 32.54
C THR A 299 -67.92 -18.55 32.49
N LEU A 300 -68.67 -18.21 33.53
CA LEU A 300 -69.41 -16.98 33.55
C LEU A 300 -68.64 -15.84 34.25
N SER A 301 -68.25 -14.83 33.49
CA SER A 301 -67.63 -13.62 34.04
C SER A 301 -68.64 -12.52 34.23
N LYS A 302 -68.33 -11.48 35.03
CA LYS A 302 -69.17 -10.32 35.25
C LYS A 302 -69.43 -9.50 33.97
N GLU A 303 -68.66 -9.73 32.93
CA GLU A 303 -68.72 -8.99 31.65
C GLU A 303 -69.56 -9.73 30.60
N ASP A 304 -69.97 -11.01 30.87
CA ASP A 304 -70.70 -11.83 29.90
C ASP A 304 -72.21 -11.55 29.96
N THR A 305 -72.77 -11.40 28.78
CA THR A 305 -74.25 -11.29 28.67
C THR A 305 -74.83 -12.61 28.22
N LEU A 306 -75.56 -13.24 29.07
CA LEU A 306 -76.18 -14.55 28.81
C LEU A 306 -77.62 -14.39 28.36
N ILE A 307 -77.98 -15.04 27.27
CA ILE A 307 -79.34 -15.09 26.75
C ILE A 307 -79.81 -16.53 26.90
N PHE A 308 -80.78 -16.72 27.78
CA PHE A 308 -81.33 -18.02 28.03
C PHE A 308 -82.80 -18.12 27.56
N SER A 309 -83.15 -19.27 26.98
CA SER A 309 -84.56 -19.65 26.81
C SER A 309 -85.13 -20.22 28.10
N THR A 310 -86.40 -20.03 28.35
CA THR A 310 -87.09 -20.57 29.52
C THR A 310 -87.06 -22.12 29.59
N ASP A 311 -86.74 -22.81 28.45
CA ASP A 311 -86.63 -24.27 28.38
C ASP A 311 -85.13 -24.73 28.33
N SER A 312 -84.18 -23.82 28.61
CA SER A 312 -82.77 -24.17 28.63
C SER A 312 -82.44 -25.13 29.80
N ASP A 313 -81.58 -26.06 29.58
CA ASP A 313 -81.05 -27.02 30.58
C ASP A 313 -80.42 -26.34 31.77
N PHE A 314 -80.02 -25.08 31.64
CA PHE A 314 -79.55 -24.22 32.75
C PHE A 314 -80.56 -24.10 33.91
N PHE A 315 -81.80 -24.00 33.56
CA PHE A 315 -82.87 -23.86 34.59
C PHE A 315 -83.35 -25.22 35.11
N ARG A 316 -82.85 -26.34 34.66
CA ARG A 316 -83.25 -27.70 35.06
C ARG A 316 -83.22 -27.89 36.59
N TYR A 317 -82.14 -27.46 37.21
CA TYR A 317 -81.95 -27.56 38.64
C TYR A 317 -82.77 -26.52 39.44
N LEU A 318 -82.95 -25.33 38.91
CA LEU A 318 -83.81 -24.28 39.52
C LEU A 318 -85.29 -24.65 39.47
N LYS A 319 -85.74 -25.26 38.36
CA LYS A 319 -87.14 -25.74 38.23
C LYS A 319 -87.44 -26.93 39.17
N ARG A 320 -86.50 -27.77 39.47
CA ARG A 320 -86.64 -28.94 40.34
C ARG A 320 -86.65 -28.59 41.84
N SER A 321 -86.13 -27.45 42.22
CA SER A 321 -86.12 -26.94 43.59
C SER A 321 -87.42 -26.21 43.97
N ALA A 322 -88.34 -25.96 43.02
CA ALA A 322 -89.66 -25.36 43.38
C ALA A 322 -90.54 -26.41 44.03
N PRO A 323 -91.07 -26.16 45.25
CA PRO A 323 -91.94 -27.12 45.91
C PRO A 323 -93.19 -27.33 45.08
N THR A 324 -93.48 -28.60 44.75
CA THR A 324 -94.76 -28.99 44.16
C THR A 324 -95.84 -28.66 45.16
N LYS A 325 -96.67 -27.62 44.91
CA LYS A 325 -97.90 -27.43 45.63
C LYS A 325 -98.90 -28.47 45.14
N GLU A 326 -99.32 -29.37 46.09
CA GLU A 326 -100.55 -30.14 45.93
C GLU A 326 -101.75 -29.24 45.79
#